data_d06a2a18b67f57c2b892f3b2fe7f798f
#
_entry.id   d06a2a18b67f57c2b892f3b2fe7f798f
#
_cell.length_a   1.000
_cell.length_b   1.000
_cell.length_c   1.000
_cell.angle_alpha   90.00
_cell.angle_beta   90.00
_cell.angle_gamma   90.00
#
_symmetry.space_group_name_H-M   'P 1'
#
loop_
_entity.id
_entity.type
_entity.pdbx_description
1 polymer ?
#
loop_
_entity_poly.entity_id
_entity_poly.type
_entity_poly.pdbx_seq_one_letter_code
_entity_poly.pdbx_strand_id
1 'polypeptide(L)'
;MLGLGVAFAAIPFLGLFMNDLVHQVQPLSLLLNGITALLSTFGFAKSGFVDWKKALPLAIITTVSAPIGAYIVQFVNQKYVWIIYFIAVFYLAYRLFKTVKASKDKENFKLAAILAIPISVLSGFLGVGPGFLLMPTLILVGFEAKKSAGINAFAVTPPSFSSLIPHLSTAQWNFSLTLVLLFFGALFSFLGARTTSKFVPSVRVRQIFAILILIVTGYKIYTFFS
;
A
#
# COMPACT_ATOMS: atom_id res chain seq x y z
N MET A 1 -5.44 -2.21 9.75
CA MET A 1 -6.01 -3.52 9.98
C MET A 1 -5.79 -4.53 8.88
N LEU A 2 -5.92 -4.15 7.62
CA LEU A 2 -5.65 -5.07 6.52
C LEU A 2 -4.18 -5.07 6.09
N GLY A 3 -3.35 -4.18 6.64
CA GLY A 3 -1.95 -4.03 6.24
C GLY A 3 -1.73 -3.72 4.75
N LEU A 4 -2.78 -3.34 4.02
CA LEU A 4 -2.74 -3.14 2.57
C LEU A 4 -2.18 -1.78 2.16
N GLY A 5 -2.09 -0.85 3.11
CA GLY A 5 -1.74 0.54 2.85
C GLY A 5 -2.92 1.39 2.39
N VAL A 6 -2.93 2.65 2.77
CA VAL A 6 -3.98 3.61 2.40
C VAL A 6 -3.83 4.10 0.96
N ALA A 7 -2.62 4.01 0.41
CA ALA A 7 -2.27 4.55 -0.89
C ALA A 7 -3.13 4.03 -2.04
N PHE A 8 -3.54 2.77 -1.99
CA PHE A 8 -4.39 2.18 -3.03
C PHE A 8 -5.77 2.86 -3.16
N ALA A 9 -6.31 3.40 -2.08
CA ALA A 9 -7.54 4.19 -2.13
C ALA A 9 -7.24 5.68 -2.37
N ALA A 10 -6.10 6.16 -1.88
CA ALA A 10 -5.71 7.56 -2.01
C ALA A 10 -5.43 7.96 -3.46
N ILE A 11 -4.73 7.13 -4.24
CA ILE A 11 -4.37 7.44 -5.63
C ILE A 11 -5.58 7.76 -6.51
N PRO A 12 -6.59 6.90 -6.67
CA PRO A 12 -7.71 7.22 -7.52
C PRO A 12 -8.54 8.37 -6.96
N PHE A 13 -8.64 8.49 -5.62
CA PHE A 13 -9.35 9.60 -4.99
C PHE A 13 -8.66 10.95 -5.24
N LEU A 14 -7.35 11.03 -4.98
CA LEU A 14 -6.58 12.24 -5.24
C LEU A 14 -6.53 12.57 -6.73
N GLY A 15 -6.47 11.56 -7.58
CA GLY A 15 -6.50 11.71 -9.04
C GLY A 15 -7.82 12.26 -9.60
N LEU A 16 -8.89 12.40 -8.80
CA LEU A 16 -10.10 13.14 -9.18
C LEU A 16 -9.91 14.65 -9.11
N PHE A 17 -9.00 15.12 -8.26
CA PHE A 17 -8.76 16.53 -7.95
C PHE A 17 -7.40 17.02 -8.46
N MET A 18 -6.49 16.12 -8.75
CA MET A 18 -5.13 16.38 -9.19
C MET A 18 -4.90 15.74 -10.55
N ASN A 19 -4.39 16.52 -11.51
CA ASN A 19 -4.24 16.06 -12.90
C ASN A 19 -2.92 15.30 -13.15
N ASP A 20 -1.90 15.56 -12.35
CA ASP A 20 -0.60 14.93 -12.51
C ASP A 20 -0.41 13.79 -11.53
N LEU A 21 -0.49 12.56 -12.08
CA LEU A 21 -0.36 11.34 -11.28
C LEU A 21 1.04 11.23 -10.66
N VAL A 22 2.08 11.49 -11.45
CA VAL A 22 3.47 11.20 -11.06
C VAL A 22 4.03 12.27 -10.14
N HIS A 23 3.73 13.56 -10.41
CA HIS A 23 4.35 14.67 -9.68
C HIS A 23 3.46 15.24 -8.56
N GLN A 24 2.17 14.92 -8.51
CA GLN A 24 1.25 15.38 -7.45
C GLN A 24 0.68 14.25 -6.62
N VAL A 25 0.04 13.28 -7.27
CA VAL A 25 -0.72 12.23 -6.58
C VAL A 25 0.18 11.20 -5.91
N GLN A 26 1.17 10.67 -6.64
CA GLN A 26 2.05 9.61 -6.10
C GLN A 26 2.89 10.06 -4.90
N PRO A 27 3.56 11.23 -4.93
CA PRO A 27 4.33 11.69 -3.77
C PRO A 27 3.48 11.84 -2.51
N LEU A 28 2.30 12.44 -2.64
CA LEU A 28 1.37 12.62 -1.53
C LEU A 28 0.81 11.29 -1.01
N SER A 29 0.50 10.37 -1.93
CA SER A 29 0.05 9.02 -1.61
C SER A 29 1.12 8.22 -0.85
N LEU A 30 2.38 8.27 -1.28
CA LEU A 30 3.51 7.61 -0.63
C LEU A 30 3.75 8.17 0.78
N LEU A 31 3.71 9.49 0.93
CA LEU A 31 3.88 10.13 2.23
C LEU A 31 2.77 9.73 3.21
N LEU A 32 1.52 9.80 2.75
CA LEU A 32 0.36 9.37 3.53
C LEU A 32 0.44 7.88 3.91
N ASN A 33 0.87 7.04 2.97
CA ASN A 33 1.05 5.62 3.20
C ASN A 33 2.15 5.33 4.23
N GLY A 34 3.29 6.01 4.15
CA GLY A 34 4.39 5.86 5.09
C GLY A 34 3.97 6.18 6.52
N ILE A 35 3.29 7.32 6.73
CA ILE A 35 2.81 7.75 8.04
C ILE A 35 1.76 6.78 8.60
N THR A 36 0.77 6.39 7.79
CA THR A 36 -0.28 5.46 8.24
C THR A 36 0.26 4.06 8.51
N ALA A 37 1.23 3.58 7.71
CA ALA A 37 1.90 2.30 7.94
C ALA A 37 2.76 2.32 9.21
N LEU A 38 3.46 3.42 9.49
CA LEU A 38 4.22 3.61 10.72
C LEU A 38 3.32 3.49 11.95
N LEU A 39 2.19 4.20 11.96
CA LEU A 39 1.21 4.12 13.06
C LEU A 39 0.62 2.71 13.20
N SER A 40 0.33 2.04 12.09
CA SER A 40 -0.13 0.65 12.10
C SER A 40 0.93 -0.29 12.67
N THR A 41 2.21 -0.07 12.35
CA THR A 41 3.32 -0.86 12.87
C THR A 41 3.40 -0.81 14.39
N PHE A 42 3.24 0.38 14.99
CA PHE A 42 3.20 0.51 16.45
C PHE A 42 2.05 -0.30 17.06
N GLY A 43 0.87 -0.30 16.44
CA GLY A 43 -0.27 -1.09 16.89
C GLY A 43 0.00 -2.60 16.85
N PHE A 44 0.58 -3.11 15.76
CA PHE A 44 0.93 -4.53 15.62
C PHE A 44 2.10 -4.94 16.51
N ALA A 45 3.11 -4.08 16.68
CA ALA A 45 4.24 -4.32 17.56
C ALA A 45 3.79 -4.44 19.03
N LYS A 46 2.92 -3.52 19.48
CA LYS A 46 2.34 -3.56 20.83
C LYS A 46 1.50 -4.81 21.08
N SER A 47 0.92 -5.37 20.03
CA SER A 47 0.11 -6.61 20.09
C SER A 47 0.94 -7.89 19.91
N GLY A 48 2.26 -7.81 19.75
CA GLY A 48 3.16 -8.96 19.61
C GLY A 48 3.10 -9.68 18.26
N PHE A 49 2.45 -9.06 17.23
CA PHE A 49 2.29 -9.70 15.92
C PHE A 49 3.44 -9.42 14.93
N VAL A 50 4.43 -8.59 15.31
CA VAL A 50 5.58 -8.30 14.46
C VAL A 50 6.71 -9.30 14.73
N ASP A 51 6.99 -10.17 13.78
CA ASP A 51 8.19 -10.99 13.77
C ASP A 51 9.37 -10.16 13.22
N TRP A 52 10.09 -9.51 14.12
CA TRP A 52 11.20 -8.61 13.77
C TRP A 52 12.33 -9.30 12.98
N LYS A 53 12.59 -10.60 13.24
CA LYS A 53 13.61 -11.37 12.52
C LYS A 53 13.31 -11.50 11.03
N LYS A 54 12.04 -11.42 10.65
CA LYS A 54 11.57 -11.50 9.26
C LYS A 54 11.16 -10.14 8.71
N ALA A 55 10.61 -9.26 9.54
CA ALA A 55 10.17 -7.92 9.15
C ALA A 55 11.36 -7.03 8.74
N LEU A 56 12.47 -7.05 9.50
CA LEU A 56 13.64 -6.24 9.21
C LEU A 56 14.29 -6.57 7.85
N PRO A 57 14.64 -7.83 7.53
CA PRO A 57 15.20 -8.15 6.23
C PRO A 57 14.25 -7.82 5.06
N LEU A 58 12.95 -8.07 5.22
CA LEU A 58 11.97 -7.70 4.21
C LEU A 58 11.90 -6.18 4.04
N ALA A 59 11.92 -5.41 5.13
CA ALA A 59 11.93 -3.95 5.07
C ALA A 59 13.18 -3.43 4.32
N ILE A 60 14.36 -4.01 4.55
CA ILE A 60 15.57 -3.64 3.83
C ILE A 60 15.41 -3.92 2.32
N ILE A 61 14.95 -5.12 1.95
CA ILE A 61 14.74 -5.51 0.56
C ILE A 61 13.73 -4.56 -0.13
N THR A 62 12.60 -4.32 0.51
CA THR A 62 11.56 -3.46 -0.05
C THR A 62 12.00 -2.00 -0.15
N THR A 63 12.77 -1.50 0.83
CA THR A 63 13.30 -0.14 0.87
C THR A 63 14.29 0.14 -0.25
N VAL A 64 15.12 -0.85 -0.61
CA VAL A 64 16.09 -0.73 -1.70
C VAL A 64 15.40 -0.89 -3.07
N SER A 65 14.42 -1.78 -3.16
CA SER A 65 13.80 -2.12 -4.44
C SER A 65 12.73 -1.12 -4.88
N ALA A 66 11.96 -0.54 -3.95
CA ALA A 66 10.83 0.33 -4.28
C ALA A 66 11.24 1.64 -5.00
N PRO A 67 12.34 2.33 -4.64
CA PRO A 67 12.80 3.52 -5.35
C PRO A 67 13.11 3.28 -6.83
N ILE A 68 13.48 2.06 -7.22
CA ILE A 68 13.75 1.69 -8.62
C ILE A 68 12.49 1.91 -9.46
N GLY A 69 11.35 1.42 -8.98
CA GLY A 69 10.05 1.62 -9.65
C GLY A 69 9.63 3.09 -9.65
N ALA A 70 9.81 3.78 -8.53
CA ALA A 70 9.52 5.20 -8.39
C ALA A 70 10.42 6.10 -9.27
N TYR A 71 11.63 5.66 -9.58
CA TYR A 71 12.49 6.32 -10.55
C TYR A 71 12.05 6.06 -11.99
N ILE A 72 11.74 4.80 -12.32
CA ILE A 72 11.29 4.42 -13.68
C ILE A 72 10.02 5.18 -14.07
N VAL A 73 9.08 5.37 -13.16
CA VAL A 73 7.79 6.02 -13.45
C VAL A 73 7.95 7.48 -13.86
N GLN A 74 9.03 8.16 -13.47
CA GLN A 74 9.31 9.56 -13.86
C GLN A 74 9.46 9.72 -15.39
N PHE A 75 9.83 8.65 -16.08
CA PHE A 75 10.06 8.64 -17.54
C PHE A 75 8.91 8.02 -18.32
N VAL A 76 7.87 7.55 -17.65
CA VAL A 76 6.73 6.85 -18.26
C VAL A 76 5.54 7.80 -18.40
N ASN A 77 4.91 7.79 -19.58
CA ASN A 77 3.69 8.56 -19.76
C ASN A 77 2.62 8.10 -18.77
N GLN A 78 2.04 9.06 -18.03
CA GLN A 78 1.06 8.77 -16.97
C GLN A 78 -0.16 7.96 -17.44
N LYS A 79 -0.49 7.98 -18.74
CA LYS A 79 -1.56 7.15 -19.30
C LYS A 79 -1.29 5.65 -19.10
N TYR A 80 -0.05 5.20 -19.35
CA TYR A 80 0.33 3.81 -19.13
C TYR A 80 0.36 3.45 -17.65
N VAL A 81 0.79 4.39 -16.81
CA VAL A 81 0.78 4.19 -15.35
C VAL A 81 -0.65 3.99 -14.84
N TRP A 82 -1.61 4.80 -15.32
CA TRP A 82 -3.03 4.62 -14.99
C TRP A 82 -3.58 3.26 -15.45
N ILE A 83 -3.26 2.81 -16.65
CA ILE A 83 -3.71 1.50 -17.16
C ILE A 83 -3.19 0.37 -16.25
N ILE A 84 -1.90 0.39 -15.94
CA ILE A 84 -1.29 -0.62 -15.04
C ILE A 84 -1.92 -0.53 -13.65
N TYR A 85 -2.18 0.67 -13.17
CA TYR A 85 -2.87 0.90 -11.89
C TYR A 85 -4.28 0.30 -11.90
N PHE A 86 -5.06 0.52 -12.93
CA PHE A 86 -6.42 -0.05 -13.04
C PHE A 86 -6.40 -1.58 -13.01
N ILE A 87 -5.48 -2.19 -13.75
CA ILE A 87 -5.27 -3.65 -13.73
C ILE A 87 -4.93 -4.12 -12.31
N ALA A 88 -4.03 -3.43 -11.63
CA ALA A 88 -3.63 -3.75 -10.26
C ALA A 88 -4.80 -3.62 -9.26
N VAL A 89 -5.67 -2.60 -9.42
CA VAL A 89 -6.87 -2.43 -8.59
C VAL A 89 -7.87 -3.55 -8.80
N PHE A 90 -8.16 -3.94 -10.04
CA PHE A 90 -9.08 -5.06 -10.32
C PHE A 90 -8.53 -6.37 -9.76
N TYR A 91 -7.24 -6.62 -9.91
CA TYR A 91 -6.57 -7.78 -9.30
C TYR A 91 -6.68 -7.74 -7.77
N LEU A 92 -6.41 -6.59 -7.14
CA LEU A 92 -6.53 -6.43 -5.70
C LEU A 92 -7.98 -6.64 -5.24
N ALA A 93 -8.96 -6.03 -5.91
CA ALA A 93 -10.37 -6.19 -5.57
C ALA A 93 -10.79 -7.67 -5.64
N TYR A 94 -10.43 -8.37 -6.71
CA TYR A 94 -10.64 -9.82 -6.81
C TYR A 94 -10.03 -10.57 -5.63
N ARG A 95 -8.81 -10.24 -5.22
CA ARG A 95 -8.10 -10.86 -4.09
C ARG A 95 -8.76 -10.55 -2.75
N LEU A 96 -9.36 -9.38 -2.58
CA LEU A 96 -10.05 -8.99 -1.34
C LEU A 96 -11.37 -9.74 -1.16
N PHE A 97 -12.07 -10.05 -2.25
CA PHE A 97 -13.27 -10.90 -2.20
C PHE A 97 -12.93 -12.37 -1.99
N LYS A 98 -11.82 -12.84 -2.55
CA LYS A 98 -11.37 -14.22 -2.37
C LYS A 98 -10.59 -14.37 -1.07
N THR A 99 -11.05 -15.27 -0.19
CA THR A 99 -10.32 -15.57 1.04
C THR A 99 -9.01 -16.30 0.70
N VAL A 100 -7.88 -15.69 1.02
CA VAL A 100 -6.58 -16.34 0.92
C VAL A 100 -6.49 -17.33 2.08
N LYS A 101 -6.55 -18.62 1.77
CA LYS A 101 -6.26 -19.66 2.75
C LYS A 101 -4.75 -19.70 2.97
N ALA A 102 -4.32 -19.70 4.23
CA ALA A 102 -2.92 -19.96 4.54
C ALA A 102 -2.51 -21.33 3.96
N SER A 103 -1.34 -21.38 3.33
CA SER A 103 -0.74 -22.67 2.99
C SER A 103 -0.53 -23.44 4.27
N LYS A 104 -0.75 -24.77 4.22
CA LYS A 104 -0.44 -25.67 5.32
C LYS A 104 1.05 -25.97 5.42
N ASP A 105 1.83 -25.46 4.45
CA ASP A 105 3.27 -25.66 4.37
C ASP A 105 4.03 -24.82 5.39
N LYS A 106 5.29 -25.18 5.64
CA LYS A 106 6.20 -24.39 6.47
C LYS A 106 6.43 -23.02 5.83
N GLU A 107 6.56 -21.99 6.66
CA GLU A 107 6.88 -20.62 6.24
C GLU A 107 8.11 -20.57 5.34
N ASN A 108 7.96 -20.18 4.09
CA ASN A 108 9.06 -20.04 3.14
C ASN A 108 9.50 -18.58 3.02
N PHE A 109 10.39 -18.19 3.94
CA PHE A 109 10.92 -16.82 3.97
C PHE A 109 11.77 -16.48 2.73
N LYS A 110 12.53 -17.46 2.19
CA LYS A 110 13.35 -17.21 0.99
C LYS A 110 12.47 -16.82 -0.20
N LEU A 111 11.39 -17.54 -0.42
CA LEU A 111 10.45 -17.22 -1.50
C LEU A 111 9.77 -15.87 -1.27
N ALA A 112 9.38 -15.56 -0.01
CA ALA A 112 8.85 -14.25 0.35
C ALA A 112 9.82 -13.11 0.00
N ALA A 113 11.10 -13.26 0.34
CA ALA A 113 12.14 -12.28 0.07
C ALA A 113 12.39 -12.06 -1.43
N ILE A 114 12.43 -13.15 -2.21
CA ILE A 114 12.59 -13.08 -3.68
C ILE A 114 11.39 -12.36 -4.32
N LEU A 115 10.17 -12.71 -3.92
CA LEU A 115 8.95 -12.09 -4.44
C LEU A 115 8.76 -10.64 -3.96
N ALA A 116 9.33 -10.27 -2.82
CA ALA A 116 9.28 -8.90 -2.32
C ALA A 116 9.99 -7.90 -3.26
N ILE A 117 11.01 -8.32 -4.01
CA ILE A 117 11.73 -7.45 -4.95
C ILE A 117 10.81 -6.93 -6.05
N PRO A 118 10.24 -7.78 -6.95
CA PRO A 118 9.36 -7.30 -8.02
C PRO A 118 8.09 -6.65 -7.48
N ILE A 119 7.56 -7.11 -6.35
CA ILE A 119 6.41 -6.48 -5.70
C ILE A 119 6.75 -5.04 -5.31
N SER A 120 7.93 -4.79 -4.76
CA SER A 120 8.32 -3.46 -4.30
C SER A 120 8.64 -2.52 -5.46
N VAL A 121 9.29 -3.02 -6.52
CA VAL A 121 9.51 -2.25 -7.76
C VAL A 121 8.16 -1.83 -8.36
N LEU A 122 7.22 -2.76 -8.52
CA LEU A 122 5.89 -2.45 -9.02
C LEU A 122 5.14 -1.45 -8.12
N SER A 123 5.28 -1.61 -6.82
CA SER A 123 4.63 -0.72 -5.84
C SER A 123 5.19 0.70 -5.86
N GLY A 124 6.51 0.84 -6.00
CA GLY A 124 7.16 2.13 -6.20
C GLY A 124 6.73 2.78 -7.51
N PHE A 125 6.67 2.02 -8.60
CA PHE A 125 6.17 2.47 -9.90
C PHE A 125 4.73 2.99 -9.84
N LEU A 126 3.86 2.32 -9.07
CA LEU A 126 2.46 2.72 -8.90
C LEU A 126 2.26 3.79 -7.80
N GLY A 127 3.25 4.09 -6.97
CA GLY A 127 3.13 5.02 -5.86
C GLY A 127 2.26 4.54 -4.69
N VAL A 128 2.14 3.21 -4.49
CA VAL A 128 1.17 2.63 -3.54
C VAL A 128 1.77 1.94 -2.31
N GLY A 129 3.07 1.76 -2.27
CA GLY A 129 3.71 0.92 -1.25
C GLY A 129 3.45 -0.58 -1.45
N PRO A 130 4.35 -1.47 -1.01
CA PRO A 130 4.31 -2.90 -1.36
C PRO A 130 3.21 -3.71 -0.65
N GLY A 131 2.52 -3.14 0.33
CA GLY A 131 1.63 -3.86 1.24
C GLY A 131 0.50 -4.64 0.60
N PHE A 132 -0.03 -4.15 -0.50
CA PHE A 132 -1.18 -4.74 -1.19
C PHE A 132 -0.89 -6.10 -1.83
N LEU A 133 0.34 -6.33 -2.26
CA LEU A 133 0.80 -7.63 -2.79
C LEU A 133 1.63 -8.40 -1.77
N LEU A 134 2.43 -7.72 -0.94
CA LEU A 134 3.33 -8.38 -0.01
C LEU A 134 2.56 -9.17 1.06
N MET A 135 1.50 -8.60 1.64
CA MET A 135 0.70 -9.31 2.66
C MET A 135 0.06 -10.60 2.12
N PRO A 136 -0.68 -10.60 0.99
CA PRO A 136 -1.21 -11.84 0.43
C PRO A 136 -0.11 -12.83 0.06
N THR A 137 1.04 -12.36 -0.41
CA THR A 137 2.18 -13.21 -0.75
C THR A 137 2.72 -13.92 0.48
N LEU A 138 2.91 -13.21 1.61
CA LEU A 138 3.33 -13.81 2.87
C LEU A 138 2.38 -14.94 3.29
N ILE A 139 1.07 -14.73 3.19
CA ILE A 139 0.08 -15.78 3.53
C ILE A 139 0.19 -16.97 2.58
N LEU A 140 0.38 -16.75 1.28
CA LEU A 140 0.53 -17.81 0.29
C LEU A 140 1.79 -18.66 0.49
N VAL A 141 2.86 -18.06 1.00
CA VAL A 141 4.11 -18.78 1.30
C VAL A 141 4.17 -19.34 2.73
N GLY A 142 3.02 -19.46 3.38
CA GLY A 142 2.83 -20.22 4.62
C GLY A 142 2.81 -19.41 5.91
N PHE A 143 2.89 -18.08 5.86
CA PHE A 143 2.80 -17.27 7.08
C PHE A 143 1.36 -17.15 7.57
N GLU A 144 1.18 -17.18 8.89
CA GLU A 144 -0.10 -16.89 9.52
C GLU A 144 -0.56 -15.47 9.18
N ALA A 145 -1.88 -15.28 8.96
CA ALA A 145 -2.44 -14.00 8.53
C ALA A 145 -2.13 -12.81 9.47
N LYS A 146 -2.21 -13.01 10.79
CA LYS A 146 -1.89 -11.97 11.78
C LYS A 146 -0.40 -11.61 11.77
N LYS A 147 0.45 -12.62 11.70
CA LYS A 147 1.90 -12.45 11.58
C LYS A 147 2.26 -11.75 10.26
N SER A 148 1.64 -12.17 9.14
CA SER A 148 1.79 -11.51 7.85
C SER A 148 1.41 -10.04 7.90
N ALA A 149 0.32 -9.68 8.57
CA ALA A 149 -0.11 -8.29 8.73
C ALA A 149 0.91 -7.46 9.54
N GLY A 150 1.45 -8.02 10.61
CA GLY A 150 2.47 -7.35 11.43
C GLY A 150 3.79 -7.15 10.68
N ILE A 151 4.30 -8.19 10.01
CA ILE A 151 5.51 -8.11 9.17
C ILE A 151 5.30 -7.08 8.06
N ASN A 152 4.15 -7.14 7.37
CA ASN A 152 3.83 -6.26 6.25
C ASN A 152 3.72 -4.80 6.67
N ALA A 153 3.08 -4.49 7.81
CA ALA A 153 2.95 -3.11 8.29
C ALA A 153 4.32 -2.44 8.44
N PHE A 154 5.30 -3.16 9.01
CA PHE A 154 6.67 -2.65 9.12
C PHE A 154 7.38 -2.60 7.76
N ALA A 155 7.30 -3.68 6.96
CA ALA A 155 7.98 -3.78 5.67
C ALA A 155 7.45 -2.78 4.61
N VAL A 156 6.32 -2.13 4.85
CA VAL A 156 5.73 -1.08 3.98
C VAL A 156 6.19 0.32 4.38
N THR A 157 6.53 0.53 5.64
CA THR A 157 6.84 1.87 6.16
C THR A 157 8.10 2.48 5.52
N PRO A 158 9.30 1.88 5.59
CA PRO A 158 10.49 2.47 5.01
C PRO A 158 10.43 2.62 3.48
N PRO A 159 9.92 1.63 2.70
CA PRO A 159 9.85 1.76 1.25
C PRO A 159 8.90 2.87 0.79
N SER A 160 7.86 3.21 1.56
CA SER A 160 7.00 4.35 1.24
C SER A 160 7.78 5.67 1.29
N PHE A 161 8.69 5.83 2.24
CA PHE A 161 9.55 7.01 2.31
C PHE A 161 10.71 6.97 1.31
N SER A 162 11.34 5.81 1.09
CA SER A 162 12.43 5.71 0.11
C SER A 162 11.95 5.92 -1.31
N SER A 163 10.72 5.50 -1.65
CA SER A 163 10.10 5.76 -2.95
C SER A 163 9.78 7.24 -3.18
N LEU A 164 9.74 8.06 -2.13
CA LEU A 164 9.62 9.51 -2.26
C LEU A 164 10.90 10.17 -2.81
N ILE A 165 12.07 9.55 -2.60
CA ILE A 165 13.36 10.15 -2.99
C ILE A 165 13.39 10.54 -4.47
N PRO A 166 13.02 9.67 -5.44
CA PRO A 166 12.96 10.06 -6.85
C PRO A 166 11.96 11.16 -7.17
N HIS A 167 10.93 11.34 -6.34
CA HIS A 167 9.93 12.39 -6.54
C HIS A 167 10.32 13.74 -5.93
N LEU A 168 11.31 13.82 -5.02
CA LEU A 168 11.61 15.05 -4.27
C LEU A 168 11.95 16.25 -5.17
N SER A 169 12.62 16.01 -6.32
CA SER A 169 13.01 17.07 -7.26
C SER A 169 11.87 17.47 -8.20
N THR A 170 10.88 16.63 -8.41
CA THR A 170 9.81 16.82 -9.41
C THR A 170 8.44 17.02 -8.79
N ALA A 171 8.28 16.68 -7.50
CA ALA A 171 7.00 16.75 -6.81
C ALA A 171 6.48 18.19 -6.66
N GLN A 172 5.23 18.37 -7.03
CA GLN A 172 4.51 19.63 -6.90
C GLN A 172 3.67 19.59 -5.62
N TRP A 173 4.25 20.12 -4.54
CA TRP A 173 3.61 20.08 -3.22
C TRP A 173 2.63 21.25 -3.03
N ASN A 174 1.40 20.92 -2.67
CA ASN A 174 0.52 21.86 -1.99
C ASN A 174 0.65 21.64 -0.48
N PHE A 175 1.43 22.49 0.18
CA PHE A 175 1.78 22.31 1.59
C PHE A 175 0.55 22.24 2.50
N SER A 176 -0.42 23.15 2.32
CA SER A 176 -1.65 23.18 3.13
C SER A 176 -2.47 21.90 2.96
N LEU A 177 -2.68 21.47 1.71
CA LEU A 177 -3.40 20.24 1.41
C LEU A 177 -2.67 19.01 1.98
N THR A 178 -1.34 18.99 1.84
CA THR A 178 -0.51 17.90 2.38
C THR A 178 -0.67 17.79 3.89
N LEU A 179 -0.55 18.88 4.63
CA LEU A 179 -0.70 18.89 6.09
C LEU A 179 -2.10 18.43 6.53
N VAL A 180 -3.14 18.93 5.87
CA VAL A 180 -4.53 18.54 6.17
C VAL A 180 -4.74 17.04 5.94
N LEU A 181 -4.29 16.52 4.80
CA LEU A 181 -4.43 15.09 4.48
C LEU A 181 -3.62 14.21 5.44
N LEU A 182 -2.41 14.62 5.81
CA LEU A 182 -1.59 13.87 6.76
C LEU A 182 -2.21 13.86 8.15
N PHE A 183 -2.70 15.01 8.62
CA PHE A 183 -3.34 15.11 9.94
C PHE A 183 -4.61 14.26 10.00
N PHE A 184 -5.53 14.44 9.07
CA PHE A 184 -6.77 13.66 9.06
C PHE A 184 -6.52 12.20 8.70
N GLY A 185 -5.60 11.89 7.79
CA GLY A 185 -5.20 10.54 7.46
C GLY A 185 -4.63 9.79 8.66
N ALA A 186 -3.75 10.41 9.44
CA ALA A 186 -3.21 9.86 10.67
C ALA A 186 -4.30 9.65 11.74
N LEU A 187 -5.13 10.68 11.96
CA LEU A 187 -6.22 10.65 12.96
C LEU A 187 -7.24 9.54 12.63
N PHE A 188 -7.76 9.52 11.40
CA PHE A 188 -8.74 8.52 10.98
C PHE A 188 -8.15 7.13 10.83
N SER A 189 -6.87 6.99 10.48
CA SER A 189 -6.19 5.71 10.49
C SER A 189 -6.14 5.12 11.91
N PHE A 190 -5.79 5.94 12.90
CA PHE A 190 -5.76 5.51 14.30
C PHE A 190 -7.16 5.19 14.83
N LEU A 191 -8.14 6.06 14.63
CA LEU A 191 -9.52 5.85 15.06
C LEU A 191 -10.15 4.66 14.34
N GLY A 192 -10.00 4.57 13.04
CA GLY A 192 -10.50 3.47 12.22
C GLY A 192 -9.86 2.13 12.61
N ALA A 193 -8.56 2.10 12.89
CA ALA A 193 -7.90 0.91 13.39
C ALA A 193 -8.49 0.45 14.72
N ARG A 194 -8.71 1.37 15.65
CA ARG A 194 -9.28 1.07 16.98
C ARG A 194 -10.73 0.59 16.90
N THR A 195 -11.55 1.25 16.09
CA THR A 195 -12.98 0.94 15.97
C THR A 195 -13.21 -0.38 15.23
N THR A 196 -12.56 -0.56 14.06
CA THR A 196 -12.74 -1.77 13.27
C THR A 196 -12.16 -3.02 13.95
N SER A 197 -11.08 -2.89 14.76
CA SER A 197 -10.52 -4.02 15.51
C SER A 197 -11.50 -4.59 16.53
N LYS A 198 -12.35 -3.74 17.10
CA LYS A 198 -13.29 -4.14 18.15
C LYS A 198 -14.65 -4.59 17.60
N PHE A 199 -15.15 -3.96 16.54
CA PHE A 199 -16.57 -4.05 16.16
C PHE A 199 -16.82 -4.65 14.78
N VAL A 200 -15.81 -4.72 13.90
CA VAL A 200 -16.04 -5.16 12.52
C VAL A 200 -15.22 -6.41 12.17
N PRO A 201 -15.87 -7.50 11.72
CA PRO A 201 -15.16 -8.67 11.24
C PRO A 201 -14.23 -8.31 10.06
N SER A 202 -13.02 -8.86 10.04
CA SER A 202 -11.99 -8.57 9.03
C SER A 202 -12.46 -8.84 7.58
N VAL A 203 -13.41 -9.77 7.40
CA VAL A 203 -14.02 -10.07 6.10
C VAL A 203 -14.84 -8.88 5.60
N ARG A 204 -15.69 -8.29 6.45
CA ARG A 204 -16.51 -7.12 6.08
C ARG A 204 -15.65 -5.90 5.76
N VAL A 205 -14.59 -5.68 6.54
CA VAL A 205 -13.65 -4.56 6.27
C VAL A 205 -13.02 -4.70 4.89
N ARG A 206 -12.60 -5.91 4.50
CA ARG A 206 -12.05 -6.19 3.16
C ARG A 206 -13.06 -5.93 2.05
N GLN A 207 -14.30 -6.38 2.23
CA GLN A 207 -15.37 -6.18 1.25
C GLN A 207 -15.72 -4.70 1.08
N ILE A 208 -15.88 -3.97 2.18
CA ILE A 208 -16.13 -2.52 2.15
C ILE A 208 -15.00 -1.79 1.42
N PHE A 209 -13.74 -2.13 1.75
CA PHE A 209 -12.58 -1.53 1.09
C PHE A 209 -12.54 -1.86 -0.40
N ALA A 210 -12.83 -3.12 -0.79
CA ALA A 210 -12.87 -3.52 -2.19
C ALA A 210 -13.96 -2.79 -2.97
N ILE A 211 -15.16 -2.63 -2.39
CA ILE A 211 -16.26 -1.89 -3.01
C ILE A 211 -15.88 -0.41 -3.17
N LEU A 212 -15.36 0.21 -2.12
CA LEU A 212 -14.95 1.62 -2.15
C LEU A 212 -13.92 1.88 -3.23
N ILE A 213 -12.85 1.06 -3.30
CA ILE A 213 -11.79 1.24 -4.29
C ILE A 213 -12.30 1.01 -5.71
N LEU A 214 -13.23 0.06 -5.92
CA LEU A 214 -13.86 -0.17 -7.22
C LEU A 214 -14.73 1.01 -7.65
N ILE A 215 -15.51 1.60 -6.74
CA ILE A 215 -16.36 2.76 -7.04
C ILE A 215 -15.49 3.96 -7.44
N VAL A 216 -14.49 4.31 -6.62
CA VAL A 216 -13.62 5.46 -6.87
C VAL A 216 -12.79 5.25 -8.15
N THR A 217 -12.25 4.05 -8.34
CA THR A 217 -11.48 3.72 -9.56
C THR A 217 -12.39 3.68 -10.80
N GLY A 218 -13.59 3.15 -10.70
CA GLY A 218 -14.56 3.14 -11.80
C GLY A 218 -14.93 4.55 -12.25
N TYR A 219 -15.16 5.46 -11.29
CA TYR A 219 -15.37 6.88 -11.60
C TYR A 219 -14.13 7.53 -12.24
N LYS A 220 -12.92 7.20 -11.74
CA LYS A 220 -11.66 7.68 -12.35
C LYS A 220 -11.45 7.14 -13.76
N ILE A 221 -11.80 5.88 -14.03
CA ILE A 221 -11.77 5.31 -15.38
C ILE A 221 -12.72 6.08 -16.30
N TYR A 222 -13.95 6.33 -15.86
CA TYR A 222 -14.92 7.12 -16.64
C TYR A 222 -14.33 8.48 -17.00
N THR A 223 -13.82 9.25 -16.03
CA THR A 223 -13.24 10.58 -16.28
C THR A 223 -11.89 10.55 -17.04
N PHE A 224 -11.24 9.40 -17.13
CA PHE A 224 -9.99 9.24 -17.85
C PHE A 224 -10.19 9.02 -19.35
N PHE A 225 -11.30 8.37 -19.73
CA PHE A 225 -11.64 8.07 -21.11
C PHE A 225 -12.69 9.02 -21.71
N SER A 226 -13.33 9.86 -20.89
CA SER A 226 -14.19 10.97 -21.33
C SER A 226 -13.38 12.19 -21.74
#